data_486a7d3469848fa2b5b903ecd82da94a
#
_entry.id   486a7d3469848fa2b5b903ecd82da94a
#
_cell.length_a   1.000
_cell.length_b   1.000
_cell.length_c   1.000
_cell.angle_alpha   90.00
_cell.angle_beta   90.00
_cell.angle_gamma   90.00
#
_symmetry.space_group_name_H-M   'P 1'
#
loop_
_entity.id
_entity.type
_entity.pdbx_description
1 polymer ?
#
loop_
_entity_poly.entity_id
_entity_poly.type
_entity_poly.pdbx_seq_one_letter_code
_entity_poly.pdbx_strand_id
1 'polypeptide(L)' 'MQTRVRTGDLVKMKHYDTGLVGLVVHIHPSELHKSVQVGIMWLPKPGKVEWEPESWLEVVSESR' A
#
# COMPACT_ATOMS: atom_id res chain seq x y z
N MET A 1 0.19 -15.29 -8.18
CA MET A 1 0.46 -14.95 -6.76
C MET A 1 -0.61 -14.01 -6.25
N GLN A 2 -1.16 -14.33 -5.10
CA GLN A 2 -2.18 -13.47 -4.50
C GLN A 2 -1.52 -12.39 -3.67
N THR A 3 -2.02 -11.19 -3.81
CA THR A 3 -1.58 -10.07 -2.97
C THR A 3 -2.52 -9.93 -1.79
N ARG A 4 -1.97 -9.58 -0.64
CA ARG A 4 -2.79 -9.31 0.55
C ARG A 4 -3.49 -7.96 0.44
N VAL A 5 -2.89 -7.05 -0.31
CA VAL A 5 -3.33 -5.67 -0.43
C VAL A 5 -4.03 -5.50 -1.76
N ARG A 6 -5.15 -4.79 -1.76
CA ARG A 6 -5.93 -4.53 -2.96
C ARG A 6 -6.18 -3.05 -3.10
N THR A 7 -6.43 -2.61 -4.33
CA THR A 7 -6.81 -1.22 -4.57
C THR A 7 -8.07 -0.89 -3.79
N GLY A 8 -8.09 0.27 -3.18
CA GLY A 8 -9.19 0.70 -2.33
C GLY A 8 -8.97 0.41 -0.86
N ASP A 9 -8.00 -0.45 -0.53
CA ASP A 9 -7.69 -0.72 0.86
C ASP A 9 -7.01 0.48 1.51
N LEU A 10 -7.19 0.60 2.82
CA LEU A 10 -6.44 1.56 3.62
C LEU A 10 -5.32 0.82 4.32
N VAL A 11 -4.12 1.38 4.26
CA VAL A 11 -2.92 0.74 4.79
C VAL A 11 -2.12 1.70 5.64
N LYS A 12 -1.23 1.14 6.45
CA LYS A 12 -0.25 1.91 7.19
C LYS A 12 1.10 1.18 7.10
N MET A 13 2.16 1.88 7.46
CA MET A 13 3.48 1.26 7.50
C MET A 13 3.56 0.28 8.66
N LYS A 14 4.08 -0.91 8.38
CA LYS A 14 4.10 -2.00 9.35
C LYS A 14 5.16 -1.81 10.43
N HIS A 15 6.32 -1.31 10.05
CA HIS A 15 7.49 -1.34 10.91
C HIS A 15 7.77 -0.03 11.64
N TYR A 16 7.04 1.02 11.31
CA TYR A 16 7.16 2.27 12.04
C TYR A 16 5.87 3.04 11.90
N ASP A 17 5.57 3.78 12.94
CA ASP A 17 4.31 4.50 13.02
C ASP A 17 4.52 5.94 12.56
N THR A 18 4.02 6.22 11.36
CA THR A 18 4.06 7.58 10.82
C THR A 18 2.84 8.39 11.23
N GLY A 19 1.84 7.73 11.82
CA GLY A 19 0.56 8.36 12.09
C GLY A 19 -0.29 8.56 10.86
N LEU A 20 0.14 8.04 9.73
CA LEU A 20 -0.55 8.24 8.45
C LEU A 20 -1.22 6.98 8.00
N VAL A 21 -2.35 7.17 7.31
CA VAL A 21 -3.07 6.09 6.63
C VAL A 21 -3.07 6.42 5.15
N GLY A 22 -2.82 5.42 4.33
CA GLY A 22 -2.77 5.59 2.89
C GLY A 22 -3.85 4.81 2.18
N LEU A 23 -4.30 5.34 1.06
CA LEU A 23 -5.26 4.68 0.18
C LEU A 23 -4.49 4.01 -0.95
N VAL A 24 -4.69 2.71 -1.10
CA VAL A 24 -4.05 1.95 -2.18
C VAL A 24 -4.74 2.28 -3.50
N VAL A 25 -3.98 2.80 -4.44
CA VAL A 25 -4.52 3.19 -5.75
C VAL A 25 -3.97 2.32 -6.88
N HIS A 26 -2.82 1.68 -6.69
CA HIS A 26 -2.24 0.82 -7.70
C HIS A 26 -1.57 -0.37 -7.06
N ILE A 27 -1.61 -1.51 -7.75
CA ILE A 27 -0.84 -2.70 -7.38
C ILE A 27 -0.01 -3.06 -8.60
N HIS A 28 1.29 -3.20 -8.41
CA HIS A 28 2.19 -3.54 -9.51
C HIS A 28 3.01 -4.77 -9.11
N PRO A 29 2.63 -5.95 -9.57
CA PRO A 29 3.42 -7.14 -9.29
C PRO A 29 4.73 -7.07 -10.04
N SER A 30 5.81 -7.40 -9.35
CA SER A 30 7.13 -7.40 -9.94
C SER A 30 7.67 -8.82 -9.97
N GLU A 31 7.83 -9.36 -11.17
CA GLU A 31 8.38 -10.70 -11.33
C GLU A 31 9.89 -10.70 -11.10
N LEU A 32 10.54 -9.61 -11.46
CA LEU A 32 11.99 -9.51 -11.35
C LEU A 32 12.46 -9.51 -9.90
N HIS A 33 11.73 -8.85 -9.04
CA HIS A 33 12.14 -8.68 -7.64
C HIS A 33 11.33 -9.55 -6.69
N LYS A 34 10.40 -10.33 -7.23
CA LYS A 34 9.53 -11.20 -6.44
C LYS A 34 8.81 -10.44 -5.33
N SER A 35 8.60 -9.16 -5.53
CA SER A 35 7.89 -8.34 -4.57
C SER A 35 6.81 -7.56 -5.29
N VAL A 36 5.73 -7.32 -4.57
CA VAL A 36 4.63 -6.53 -5.09
C VAL A 36 4.85 -5.09 -4.66
N GLN A 37 4.79 -4.16 -5.60
CA GLN A 37 4.88 -2.74 -5.30
C GLN A 37 3.49 -2.16 -5.24
N VAL A 38 3.24 -1.38 -4.22
CA VAL A 38 1.92 -0.83 -3.94
C VAL A 38 2.00 0.69 -4.06
N GLY A 39 1.14 1.25 -4.93
CA GLY A 39 1.03 2.69 -5.07
C GLY A 39 0.02 3.22 -4.08
N ILE A 40 0.43 4.18 -3.27
CA ILE A 40 -0.35 4.66 -2.14
C ILE A 40 -0.44 6.17 -2.18
N MET A 41 -1.64 6.67 -1.94
CA MET A 41 -1.85 8.09 -1.68
C MET A 41 -2.02 8.27 -0.18
N TRP A 42 -1.04 8.89 0.46
CA TRP A 42 -1.05 9.07 1.90
C TRP A 42 -1.98 10.22 2.28
N LEU A 43 -2.84 9.98 3.25
CA LEU A 43 -3.76 10.97 3.77
C LEU A 43 -3.13 11.64 5.00
N PRO A 44 -3.40 12.89 5.28
CA PRO A 44 -4.43 13.74 4.71
C PRO A 44 -3.98 14.57 3.50
N LYS A 45 -2.83 14.31 2.94
CA LYS A 45 -2.35 15.09 1.79
C LYS A 45 -2.34 14.25 0.53
N PRO A 46 -3.52 13.93 -0.02
CA PRO A 46 -3.57 13.18 -1.28
C PRO A 46 -3.07 14.06 -2.43
N GLY A 47 -2.58 13.41 -3.46
CA GLY A 47 -2.14 14.13 -4.65
C GLY A 47 -0.82 13.61 -5.19
N LYS A 48 -0.16 12.75 -4.45
CA LYS A 48 1.09 12.14 -4.87
C LYS A 48 1.04 10.66 -4.56
N VAL A 49 1.36 9.83 -5.54
CA VAL A 49 1.42 8.38 -5.34
C VAL A 49 2.85 8.03 -4.94
N GLU A 50 2.98 7.33 -3.82
CA GLU A 50 4.27 6.81 -3.39
C GLU A 50 4.23 5.29 -3.47
N TRP A 51 5.34 4.69 -3.84
CA TRP A 51 5.44 3.26 -4.05
C TRP A 51 6.19 2.61 -2.90
N GLU A 52 5.58 1.58 -2.32
CA GLU A 52 6.18 0.84 -1.21
C GLU A 52 6.02 -0.65 -1.45
N PRO A 53 6.97 -1.46 -0.98
CA PRO A 53 6.79 -2.91 -1.05
C PRO A 53 5.61 -3.35 -0.21
N GLU A 54 4.85 -4.31 -0.72
CA GLU A 54 3.69 -4.82 0.01
C GLU A 54 4.05 -5.31 1.40
N SER A 55 5.24 -5.91 1.53
CA SER A 55 5.66 -6.48 2.80
C SER A 55 5.86 -5.43 3.90
N TRP A 56 5.94 -4.15 3.52
CA TRP A 56 6.10 -3.07 4.48
C TRP A 56 4.77 -2.49 4.95
N LEU A 57 3.67 -3.02 4.44
CA LEU A 57 2.35 -2.44 4.65
C LEU A 57 1.47 -3.37 5.46
N GLU A 58 0.58 -2.76 6.22
CA GLU A 58 -0.44 -3.47 6.98
C GLU A 58 -1.79 -2.90 6.61
N VAL A 59 -2.74 -3.78 6.26
CA VAL A 59 -4.08 -3.36 5.90
C VAL A 59 -4.84 -2.98 7.17
N VAL A 60 -5.37 -1.76 7.20
CA VAL A 60 -6.16 -1.27 8.33
C VAL A 60 -7.65 -1.40 8.04
N SER A 61 -8.03 -1.24 6.77
CA SER A 61 -9.42 -1.36 6.37
C SER A 61 -9.48 -1.89 4.95
N GLU A 62 -10.14 -3.01 4.78
CA GLU A 62 -10.27 -3.63 3.48
C GLU A 62 -11.39 -2.99 2.68
N SER A 63 -11.16 -2.87 1.38
CA SER A 63 -12.19 -2.45 0.43
C SER A 63 -13.07 -3.65 0.11
N ARG A 64 -14.34 -3.56 0.43
CA ARG A 64 -15.30 -4.63 0.16
C ARG A 64 -16.58 -4.07 -0.39
#